data_824669a6936d7ae196d13b7f1813690a
#
_entry.id   824669a6936d7ae196d13b7f1813690a
#
_cell.length_a   1.000
_cell.length_b   1.000
_cell.length_c   1.000
_cell.angle_alpha   90.00
_cell.angle_beta   90.00
_cell.angle_gamma   90.00
#
_symmetry.space_group_name_H-M   'P 1'
#
loop_
_entity.id
_entity.type
_entity.pdbx_description
1 polymer ?
#
loop_
_entity_poly.entity_id
_entity_poly.type
_entity_poly.pdbx_seq_one_letter_code
_entity_poly.pdbx_strand_id
1 'polypeptide(L)'
;KPTTKSRDLTNHNPYGTSVTLDMSDFVQDAITHYVKVTKSDREPKIAQTPFCPPGSLLASDWEVVGELQKGCHSVVMKNMWVARTARPDLIKPCNDLATHLHKWSRNCDKYVARTIGYMRRSKNFTLRGYVGDPLWDCELWLCVDADFCGEAEHTKSTSGCWLVLVGPNTCYPIAWCGGKQGSTARST
;
A
#
# COMPACT_ATOMS: atom_id res chain seq x y z
N LYS A 1 20.97 -23.33 -2.06
CA LYS A 1 20.65 -22.14 -1.23
C LYS A 1 21.37 -20.97 -1.86
N PRO A 2 20.69 -19.95 -2.39
CA PRO A 2 21.35 -18.74 -2.82
C PRO A 2 21.80 -17.99 -1.55
N THR A 3 23.09 -17.76 -1.44
CA THR A 3 23.67 -16.89 -0.41
C THR A 3 23.27 -15.46 -0.76
N THR A 4 22.38 -14.88 0.01
CA THR A 4 22.03 -13.47 -0.03
C THR A 4 23.26 -12.66 0.42
N LYS A 5 24.14 -12.30 -0.50
CA LYS A 5 25.09 -11.22 -0.26
C LYS A 5 24.28 -9.93 -0.16
N SER A 6 24.32 -9.26 0.99
CA SER A 6 23.81 -7.90 1.11
C SER A 6 24.54 -7.04 0.07
N ARG A 7 23.81 -6.55 -0.91
CA ARG A 7 24.37 -5.63 -1.90
C ARG A 7 24.55 -4.27 -1.22
N ASP A 8 25.77 -3.79 -1.23
CA ASP A 8 26.07 -2.44 -0.79
C ASP A 8 25.58 -1.47 -1.87
N LEU A 9 24.43 -0.84 -1.63
CA LEU A 9 23.80 0.12 -2.54
C LEU A 9 24.55 1.47 -2.58
N THR A 10 25.70 1.59 -1.89
CA THR A 10 26.48 2.83 -1.83
C THR A 10 27.49 2.98 -2.97
N ASN A 11 27.75 1.94 -3.75
CA ASN A 11 28.66 1.99 -4.89
C ASN A 11 27.88 2.45 -6.16
N HIS A 12 27.63 3.74 -6.25
CA HIS A 12 26.98 4.32 -7.41
C HIS A 12 27.94 4.37 -8.60
N ASN A 13 27.59 3.66 -9.67
CA ASN A 13 28.18 3.91 -10.97
C ASN A 13 27.93 5.39 -11.36
N PRO A 14 28.96 6.23 -11.59
CA PRO A 14 28.78 7.65 -11.89
C PRO A 14 27.97 7.91 -13.17
N TYR A 15 27.77 6.90 -14.00
CA TYR A 15 26.95 6.97 -15.24
C TYR A 15 25.52 6.44 -15.07
N GLY A 16 25.14 6.02 -13.86
CA GLY A 16 23.79 5.51 -13.62
C GLY A 16 22.75 6.61 -13.41
N THR A 17 21.49 6.25 -13.63
CA THR A 17 20.33 7.15 -13.46
C THR A 17 19.56 6.78 -12.21
N SER A 18 19.36 7.75 -11.32
CA SER A 18 18.42 7.64 -10.19
C SER A 18 17.08 8.22 -10.56
N VAL A 19 16.03 7.48 -10.33
CA VAL A 19 14.64 7.94 -10.51
C VAL A 19 13.97 7.97 -9.14
N THR A 20 13.36 9.11 -8.81
CA THR A 20 12.60 9.29 -7.58
C THR A 20 11.15 9.63 -7.95
N LEU A 21 10.22 8.82 -7.49
CA LEU A 21 8.79 9.08 -7.59
C LEU A 21 8.32 9.76 -6.29
N ASP A 22 8.05 11.04 -6.39
CA ASP A 22 7.54 11.86 -5.29
C ASP A 22 6.05 12.12 -5.48
N MET A 23 5.25 11.71 -4.49
CA MET A 23 3.80 11.90 -4.45
C MET A 23 3.37 12.73 -3.24
N SER A 24 4.28 13.51 -2.64
CA SER A 24 4.01 14.27 -1.41
C SER A 24 2.83 15.23 -1.54
N ASP A 25 2.71 15.91 -2.68
CA ASP A 25 1.59 16.82 -2.94
C ASP A 25 0.26 16.06 -3.12
N PHE A 26 0.28 14.91 -3.79
CA PHE A 26 -0.91 14.05 -3.93
C PHE A 26 -1.31 13.42 -2.58
N VAL A 27 -0.35 13.07 -1.74
CA VAL A 27 -0.61 12.61 -0.36
C VAL A 27 -1.27 13.73 0.44
N GLN A 28 -0.76 14.96 0.35
CA GLN A 28 -1.38 16.10 1.02
C GLN A 28 -2.80 16.37 0.51
N ASP A 29 -3.01 16.27 -0.78
CA ASP A 29 -4.32 16.45 -1.40
C ASP A 29 -5.30 15.34 -0.97
N ALA A 30 -4.83 14.10 -0.81
CA ALA A 30 -5.65 13.01 -0.28
C ALA A 30 -6.07 13.25 1.18
N ILE A 31 -5.16 13.76 2.02
CA ILE A 31 -5.44 14.12 3.41
C ILE A 31 -6.47 15.25 3.47
N THR A 32 -6.27 16.29 2.68
CA THR A 32 -7.19 17.46 2.60
C THR A 32 -8.57 17.02 2.10
N HIS A 33 -8.62 16.15 1.10
CA HIS A 33 -9.87 15.58 0.59
C HIS A 33 -10.62 14.79 1.67
N TYR A 34 -9.92 13.94 2.43
CA TYR A 34 -10.52 13.21 3.54
C TYR A 34 -11.15 14.16 4.58
N VAL A 35 -10.42 15.18 5.02
CA VAL A 35 -10.92 16.19 5.98
C VAL A 35 -12.17 16.88 5.44
N LYS A 36 -12.15 17.27 4.15
CA LYS A 36 -13.31 17.90 3.50
C LYS A 36 -14.53 16.98 3.47
N VAL A 37 -14.35 15.71 3.12
CA VAL A 37 -15.45 14.73 2.99
C VAL A 37 -16.04 14.37 4.35
N THR A 38 -15.19 14.22 5.37
CA THR A 38 -15.63 13.95 6.75
C THR A 38 -16.20 15.17 7.45
N LYS A 39 -16.06 16.37 6.87
CA LYS A 39 -16.43 17.66 7.51
C LYS A 39 -15.80 17.82 8.90
N SER A 40 -14.61 17.24 9.08
CA SER A 40 -13.89 17.29 10.34
C SER A 40 -13.10 18.61 10.44
N ASP A 41 -13.11 19.24 11.61
CA ASP A 41 -12.29 20.42 11.88
C ASP A 41 -10.80 20.06 12.13
N ARG A 42 -10.50 18.77 12.20
CA ARG A 42 -9.15 18.27 12.49
C ARG A 42 -8.76 17.12 11.60
N GLU A 43 -7.50 17.12 11.24
CA GLU A 43 -6.90 15.97 10.57
C GLU A 43 -6.80 14.75 11.51
N PRO A 44 -6.88 13.52 11.00
CA PRO A 44 -6.71 12.31 11.80
C PRO A 44 -5.39 12.30 12.58
N LYS A 45 -5.39 11.66 13.74
CA LYS A 45 -4.17 11.49 14.56
C LYS A 45 -3.09 10.77 13.76
N ILE A 46 -1.85 11.22 13.92
CA ILE A 46 -0.68 10.56 13.32
C ILE A 46 -0.60 9.11 13.79
N ALA A 47 -0.39 8.19 12.83
CA ALA A 47 -0.26 6.77 13.08
C ALA A 47 1.10 6.23 12.61
N GLN A 48 1.64 5.23 13.32
CA GLN A 48 2.94 4.62 13.00
C GLN A 48 2.83 3.63 11.84
N THR A 49 1.67 2.98 11.70
CA THR A 49 1.38 1.98 10.68
C THR A 49 0.00 2.26 10.08
N PRO A 50 -0.24 1.88 8.81
CA PRO A 50 -1.53 2.09 8.16
C PRO A 50 -2.62 1.14 8.67
N PHE A 51 -2.24 0.06 9.38
CA PHE A 51 -3.16 -0.96 9.89
C PHE A 51 -3.65 -0.62 11.29
N CYS A 52 -4.89 -0.99 11.56
CA CYS A 52 -5.45 -0.90 12.91
C CYS A 52 -4.77 -1.92 13.84
N PRO A 53 -4.49 -1.54 15.11
CA PRO A 53 -3.97 -2.50 16.09
C PRO A 53 -4.92 -3.67 16.30
N PRO A 54 -4.41 -4.88 16.62
CA PRO A 54 -5.25 -6.00 16.99
C PRO A 54 -6.26 -5.62 18.08
N GLY A 55 -7.51 -6.05 17.94
CA GLY A 55 -8.57 -5.78 18.90
C GLY A 55 -9.16 -4.35 18.88
N SER A 56 -8.66 -3.45 18.03
CA SER A 56 -9.21 -2.07 17.92
C SER A 56 -10.46 -1.99 17.06
N LEU A 57 -10.70 -2.98 16.20
CA LEU A 57 -11.89 -3.13 15.38
C LEU A 57 -12.86 -4.08 16.09
N LEU A 58 -13.99 -3.55 16.56
CA LEU A 58 -14.98 -4.34 17.30
C LEU A 58 -15.89 -5.10 16.33
N ALA A 59 -16.22 -6.35 16.66
CA ALA A 59 -17.12 -7.16 15.83
C ALA A 59 -18.49 -6.47 15.61
N SER A 60 -19.03 -5.83 16.66
CA SER A 60 -20.29 -5.08 16.58
C SER A 60 -20.27 -3.91 15.61
N ASP A 61 -19.12 -3.27 15.42
CA ASP A 61 -19.00 -2.09 14.55
C ASP A 61 -18.96 -2.43 13.05
N TRP A 62 -18.88 -3.71 12.68
CA TRP A 62 -19.02 -4.14 11.29
C TRP A 62 -20.48 -4.06 10.80
N GLU A 63 -21.45 -4.15 11.72
CA GLU A 63 -22.89 -4.05 11.38
C GLU A 63 -23.40 -2.60 11.47
N VAL A 64 -22.62 -1.70 12.03
CA VAL A 64 -22.99 -0.27 12.13
C VAL A 64 -22.50 0.47 10.90
N VAL A 65 -23.43 1.15 10.24
CA VAL A 65 -23.11 1.99 9.06
C VAL A 65 -22.12 3.08 9.44
N GLY A 66 -21.08 3.23 8.64
CA GLY A 66 -20.07 4.24 8.84
C GLY A 66 -20.50 5.63 8.37
N GLU A 67 -19.96 6.65 9.03
CA GLU A 67 -20.31 8.06 8.72
C GLU A 67 -19.83 8.47 7.32
N LEU A 68 -18.70 7.91 6.87
CA LEU A 68 -18.12 8.21 5.56
C LEU A 68 -18.78 7.47 4.39
N GLN A 69 -19.84 6.69 4.60
CA GLN A 69 -20.46 5.84 3.57
C GLN A 69 -20.68 6.59 2.24
N LYS A 70 -21.22 7.82 2.28
CA LYS A 70 -21.51 8.61 1.06
C LYS A 70 -20.25 9.10 0.34
N GLY A 71 -19.11 9.17 1.01
CA GLY A 71 -17.87 9.71 0.48
C GLY A 71 -16.72 8.71 0.41
N CYS A 72 -16.91 7.50 0.95
CA CYS A 72 -15.85 6.50 1.09
C CYS A 72 -15.16 6.16 -0.23
N HIS A 73 -15.94 6.01 -1.31
CA HIS A 73 -15.42 5.69 -2.63
C HIS A 73 -14.36 6.71 -3.09
N SER A 74 -14.66 8.00 -3.01
CA SER A 74 -13.75 9.05 -3.45
C SER A 74 -12.45 9.09 -2.63
N VAL A 75 -12.56 8.86 -1.32
CA VAL A 75 -11.41 8.83 -0.42
C VAL A 75 -10.53 7.60 -0.70
N VAL A 76 -11.15 6.41 -0.77
CA VAL A 76 -10.40 5.15 -1.01
C VAL A 76 -9.72 5.16 -2.37
N MET A 77 -10.40 5.62 -3.41
CA MET A 77 -9.82 5.65 -4.76
C MET A 77 -8.69 6.65 -4.88
N LYS A 78 -8.76 7.78 -4.19
CA LYS A 78 -7.66 8.75 -4.15
C LYS A 78 -6.43 8.18 -3.44
N ASN A 79 -6.62 7.49 -2.32
CA ASN A 79 -5.54 6.78 -1.63
C ASN A 79 -4.96 5.64 -2.49
N MET A 80 -5.82 4.91 -3.22
CA MET A 80 -5.40 3.85 -4.13
C MET A 80 -4.53 4.37 -5.27
N TRP A 81 -4.82 5.57 -5.79
CA TRP A 81 -3.98 6.21 -6.79
C TRP A 81 -2.56 6.43 -6.27
N VAL A 82 -2.42 7.01 -5.07
CA VAL A 82 -1.11 7.19 -4.41
C VAL A 82 -0.41 5.85 -4.19
N ALA A 83 -1.14 4.85 -3.72
CA ALA A 83 -0.63 3.50 -3.45
C ALA A 83 -0.06 2.84 -4.71
N ARG A 84 -0.75 2.96 -5.83
CA ARG A 84 -0.33 2.35 -7.11
C ARG A 84 0.79 3.09 -7.81
N THR A 85 0.97 4.39 -7.53
CA THR A 85 1.95 5.22 -8.23
C THR A 85 3.32 5.19 -7.57
N ALA A 86 3.42 5.34 -6.24
CA ALA A 86 4.71 5.43 -5.57
C ALA A 86 4.70 4.97 -4.10
N ARG A 87 3.57 4.45 -3.59
CA ARG A 87 3.44 4.07 -2.18
C ARG A 87 2.93 2.64 -2.03
N PRO A 88 3.78 1.64 -2.38
CA PRO A 88 3.42 0.22 -2.27
C PRO A 88 3.00 -0.20 -0.85
N ASP A 89 3.49 0.47 0.16
CA ASP A 89 3.12 0.29 1.58
C ASP A 89 1.63 0.56 1.87
N LEU A 90 0.94 1.27 0.97
CA LEU A 90 -0.50 1.57 1.07
C LEU A 90 -1.39 0.60 0.27
N ILE A 91 -0.83 -0.30 -0.54
CA ILE A 91 -1.63 -1.18 -1.42
C ILE A 91 -2.58 -2.06 -0.60
N LYS A 92 -2.07 -2.74 0.43
CA LYS A 92 -2.89 -3.65 1.25
C LYS A 92 -4.01 -2.91 1.98
N PRO A 93 -3.75 -1.84 2.77
CA PRO A 93 -4.82 -1.14 3.46
C PRO A 93 -5.84 -0.51 2.51
N CYS A 94 -5.42 0.00 1.34
CA CYS A 94 -6.36 0.54 0.35
C CYS A 94 -7.23 -0.56 -0.29
N ASN A 95 -6.65 -1.72 -0.59
CA ASN A 95 -7.41 -2.85 -1.13
C ASN A 95 -8.41 -3.40 -0.11
N ASP A 96 -8.01 -3.53 1.16
CA ASP A 96 -8.92 -3.96 2.23
C ASP A 96 -10.13 -3.02 2.31
N LEU A 97 -9.91 -1.72 2.36
CA LEU A 97 -10.99 -0.73 2.37
C LEU A 97 -11.85 -0.79 1.09
N ALA A 98 -11.24 -1.03 -0.07
CA ALA A 98 -11.97 -1.14 -1.33
C ALA A 98 -12.95 -2.31 -1.36
N THR A 99 -12.68 -3.40 -0.65
CA THR A 99 -13.62 -4.54 -0.55
C THR A 99 -14.89 -4.22 0.22
N HIS A 100 -14.86 -3.17 1.06
CA HIS A 100 -15.99 -2.76 1.90
C HIS A 100 -16.80 -1.58 1.34
N LEU A 101 -16.49 -1.09 0.13
CA LEU A 101 -17.19 0.08 -0.44
C LEU A 101 -18.71 -0.08 -0.55
N HIS A 102 -19.21 -1.31 -0.74
CA HIS A 102 -20.64 -1.60 -0.83
C HIS A 102 -21.33 -1.72 0.54
N LYS A 103 -20.57 -2.07 1.58
CA LYS A 103 -21.06 -2.22 2.97
C LYS A 103 -20.10 -1.49 3.90
N TRP A 104 -20.07 -0.17 3.79
CA TRP A 104 -19.18 0.66 4.58
C TRP A 104 -19.62 0.75 6.02
N SER A 105 -18.76 0.35 6.95
CA SER A 105 -19.08 0.24 8.38
C SER A 105 -18.28 1.26 9.21
N ARG A 106 -18.65 1.37 10.49
CA ARG A 106 -17.91 2.18 11.47
C ARG A 106 -16.44 1.71 11.62
N ASN A 107 -16.17 0.42 11.47
CA ASN A 107 -14.80 -0.08 11.45
C ASN A 107 -14.02 0.41 10.22
N CYS A 108 -14.68 0.57 9.07
CA CYS A 108 -14.03 1.16 7.90
C CYS A 108 -13.68 2.64 8.13
N ASP A 109 -14.51 3.40 8.86
CA ASP A 109 -14.17 4.79 9.25
C ASP A 109 -12.92 4.83 10.12
N LYS A 110 -12.81 3.93 11.11
CA LYS A 110 -11.61 3.82 11.95
C LYS A 110 -10.37 3.45 11.14
N TYR A 111 -10.54 2.50 10.22
CA TYR A 111 -9.45 2.01 9.39
C TYR A 111 -8.94 3.09 8.43
N VAL A 112 -9.84 3.76 7.71
CA VAL A 112 -9.44 4.83 6.79
C VAL A 112 -8.82 6.00 7.55
N ALA A 113 -9.36 6.39 8.70
CA ALA A 113 -8.77 7.44 9.53
C ALA A 113 -7.33 7.11 9.95
N ARG A 114 -7.07 5.84 10.30
CA ARG A 114 -5.72 5.40 10.62
C ARG A 114 -4.79 5.40 9.40
N THR A 115 -5.26 4.94 8.24
CA THR A 115 -4.50 4.98 6.99
C THR A 115 -4.11 6.42 6.63
N ILE A 116 -5.03 7.37 6.73
CA ILE A 116 -4.75 8.80 6.52
C ILE A 116 -3.77 9.34 7.59
N GLY A 117 -3.91 8.93 8.85
CA GLY A 117 -2.98 9.29 9.91
C GLY A 117 -1.54 8.80 9.65
N TYR A 118 -1.41 7.62 9.06
CA TYR A 118 -0.12 7.11 8.59
C TYR A 118 0.41 7.90 7.38
N MET A 119 -0.45 8.22 6.42
CA MET A 119 -0.07 9.06 5.26
C MET A 119 0.44 10.43 5.71
N ARG A 120 -0.15 11.04 6.74
CA ARG A 120 0.34 12.30 7.34
C ARG A 120 1.77 12.16 7.83
N ARG A 121 2.07 11.08 8.56
CA ARG A 121 3.41 10.82 9.08
C ARG A 121 4.45 10.60 7.99
N SER A 122 4.05 9.85 6.98
CA SER A 122 4.92 9.38 5.88
C SER A 122 4.75 10.21 4.61
N LYS A 123 4.27 11.45 4.72
CA LYS A 123 3.96 12.32 3.60
C LYS A 123 5.12 12.45 2.60
N ASN A 124 6.33 12.59 3.11
CA ASN A 124 7.53 12.82 2.32
C ASN A 124 8.25 11.52 1.89
N PHE A 125 7.60 10.36 2.07
CA PHE A 125 8.19 9.10 1.59
C PHE A 125 8.12 9.06 0.07
N THR A 126 9.26 8.80 -0.54
CA THR A 126 9.42 8.68 -1.99
C THR A 126 9.81 7.26 -2.35
N LEU A 127 9.41 6.80 -3.53
CA LEU A 127 9.91 5.56 -4.10
C LEU A 127 11.11 5.88 -4.98
N ARG A 128 12.22 5.21 -4.72
CA ARG A 128 13.46 5.41 -5.48
C ARG A 128 13.86 4.14 -6.20
N GLY A 129 14.31 4.31 -7.43
CA GLY A 129 14.95 3.28 -8.22
C GLY A 129 16.25 3.79 -8.81
N TYR A 130 17.17 2.89 -9.08
CA TYR A 130 18.46 3.19 -9.67
C TYR A 130 18.77 2.21 -10.80
N VAL A 131 19.20 2.73 -11.93
CA VAL A 131 19.63 1.96 -13.09
C VAL A 131 21.07 2.36 -13.41
N GLY A 132 22.02 1.45 -13.12
CA GLY A 132 23.45 1.66 -13.30
C GLY A 132 24.10 0.68 -14.28
N ASP A 133 23.30 -0.25 -14.84
CA ASP A 133 23.78 -1.27 -15.75
C ASP A 133 23.05 -1.21 -17.09
N PRO A 134 23.67 -1.67 -18.19
CA PRO A 134 22.96 -1.92 -19.44
C PRO A 134 21.86 -2.97 -19.27
N LEU A 135 20.83 -2.92 -20.08
CA LEU A 135 19.67 -3.83 -19.95
C LEU A 135 20.04 -5.32 -20.13
N TRP A 136 21.07 -5.63 -20.92
CA TRP A 136 21.51 -7.04 -21.11
C TRP A 136 22.25 -7.61 -19.89
N ASP A 137 22.65 -6.77 -18.93
CA ASP A 137 23.23 -7.17 -17.64
C ASP A 137 22.19 -7.15 -16.51
N CYS A 138 20.93 -6.87 -16.85
CA CYS A 138 19.84 -6.82 -15.91
C CYS A 138 18.87 -7.99 -16.09
N GLU A 139 18.22 -8.38 -14.99
CA GLU A 139 17.17 -9.40 -14.93
C GLU A 139 15.88 -8.79 -14.38
N LEU A 140 14.75 -9.32 -14.83
CA LEU A 140 13.46 -9.03 -14.21
C LEU A 140 13.18 -10.05 -13.10
N TRP A 141 13.06 -9.55 -11.87
CA TRP A 141 12.69 -10.38 -10.72
C TRP A 141 11.25 -10.12 -10.34
N LEU A 142 10.45 -11.18 -10.36
CA LEU A 142 9.09 -11.17 -9.84
C LEU A 142 9.09 -11.87 -8.48
N CYS A 143 8.97 -11.07 -7.40
CA CYS A 143 8.76 -11.59 -6.06
C CYS A 143 7.25 -11.72 -5.84
N VAL A 144 6.80 -12.90 -5.48
CA VAL A 144 5.39 -13.19 -5.18
C VAL A 144 5.28 -13.77 -3.79
N ASP A 145 4.24 -13.34 -3.09
CA ASP A 145 3.88 -13.87 -1.77
C ASP A 145 2.37 -14.06 -1.71
N ALA A 146 1.92 -15.10 -1.02
CA ALA A 146 0.52 -15.39 -0.82
C ALA A 146 0.28 -15.71 0.65
N ASP A 147 -0.55 -14.89 1.29
CA ASP A 147 -1.04 -15.15 2.64
C ASP A 147 -2.20 -16.15 2.58
N PHE A 148 -1.99 -17.34 3.16
CA PHE A 148 -2.99 -18.40 3.18
C PHE A 148 -4.00 -18.17 4.31
N CYS A 149 -5.28 -18.00 3.95
CA CYS A 149 -6.38 -17.83 4.92
C CYS A 149 -6.17 -16.73 5.98
N GLY A 150 -5.56 -15.60 5.60
CA GLY A 150 -5.24 -14.52 6.54
C GLY A 150 -6.44 -13.80 7.17
N GLU A 151 -7.67 -14.10 6.72
CA GLU A 151 -8.90 -13.58 7.32
C GLU A 151 -9.76 -14.73 7.84
N ALA A 152 -10.09 -14.69 9.13
CA ALA A 152 -10.89 -15.72 9.81
C ALA A 152 -12.31 -15.90 9.23
N GLU A 153 -12.84 -14.88 8.54
CA GLU A 153 -14.21 -14.90 8.00
C GLU A 153 -14.29 -15.34 6.53
N HIS A 154 -13.18 -15.30 5.79
CA HIS A 154 -13.15 -15.67 4.36
C HIS A 154 -11.93 -16.52 4.08
N THR A 155 -12.16 -17.73 3.52
CA THR A 155 -11.10 -18.67 3.09
C THR A 155 -10.27 -18.19 1.88
N LYS A 156 -10.35 -16.89 1.53
CA LYS A 156 -9.64 -16.32 0.40
C LYS A 156 -8.28 -15.81 0.83
N SER A 157 -7.27 -16.25 0.10
CA SER A 157 -5.90 -15.78 0.24
C SER A 157 -5.70 -14.39 -0.36
N THR A 158 -4.75 -13.64 0.17
CA THR A 158 -4.26 -12.41 -0.45
C THR A 158 -2.94 -12.71 -1.16
N SER A 159 -2.80 -12.29 -2.41
CA SER A 159 -1.52 -12.37 -3.12
C SER A 159 -0.91 -11.00 -3.25
N GLY A 160 0.40 -10.92 -3.03
CA GLY A 160 1.23 -9.77 -3.31
C GLY A 160 2.21 -10.08 -4.43
N CYS A 161 2.54 -9.07 -5.23
CA CYS A 161 3.63 -9.17 -6.17
C CYS A 161 4.47 -7.89 -6.19
N TRP A 162 5.76 -8.08 -6.48
CA TRP A 162 6.73 -7.02 -6.64
C TRP A 162 7.62 -7.34 -7.84
N LEU A 163 7.52 -6.53 -8.89
CA LEU A 163 8.35 -6.65 -10.09
C LEU A 163 9.45 -5.61 -10.03
N VAL A 164 10.69 -6.04 -10.16
CA VAL A 164 11.87 -5.19 -10.06
C VAL A 164 12.89 -5.55 -11.13
N LEU A 165 13.52 -4.53 -11.73
CA LEU A 165 14.70 -4.69 -12.54
C LEU A 165 15.92 -4.75 -11.64
N VAL A 166 16.74 -5.80 -11.77
CA VAL A 166 17.89 -6.05 -10.91
C VAL A 166 19.12 -6.30 -11.76
N GLY A 167 20.19 -5.62 -11.46
CA GLY A 167 21.52 -5.81 -12.06
C GLY A 167 22.62 -5.70 -10.99
N PRO A 168 23.90 -5.82 -11.35
CA PRO A 168 25.02 -5.62 -10.43
C PRO A 168 24.95 -4.26 -9.70
N ASN A 169 24.55 -3.20 -10.43
CA ASN A 169 24.41 -1.83 -9.93
C ASN A 169 23.00 -1.28 -10.21
N THR A 170 22.02 -2.15 -10.41
CA THR A 170 20.64 -1.75 -10.75
C THR A 170 19.66 -2.36 -9.75
N CYS A 171 18.76 -1.53 -9.24
CA CYS A 171 17.59 -1.92 -8.49
C CYS A 171 16.46 -0.91 -8.77
N TYR A 172 15.57 -1.26 -9.69
CA TYR A 172 14.49 -0.36 -10.10
C TYR A 172 13.13 -1.04 -9.96
N PRO A 173 12.24 -0.55 -9.08
CA PRO A 173 10.88 -1.06 -8.94
C PRO A 173 10.07 -0.68 -10.17
N ILE A 174 9.49 -1.68 -10.84
CA ILE A 174 8.69 -1.49 -12.06
C ILE A 174 7.20 -1.47 -11.74
N ALA A 175 6.74 -2.48 -10.98
CA ALA A 175 5.34 -2.64 -10.66
C ALA A 175 5.15 -3.42 -9.36
N TRP A 176 4.01 -3.21 -8.74
CA TRP A 176 3.57 -3.97 -7.56
C TRP A 176 2.07 -4.12 -7.55
N CYS A 177 1.62 -5.18 -6.95
CA CYS A 177 0.21 -5.43 -6.73
C CYS A 177 -0.02 -6.11 -5.38
N GLY A 178 -1.24 -6.04 -4.92
CA GLY A 178 -1.74 -6.81 -3.80
C GLY A 178 -3.25 -6.91 -3.94
N GLY A 179 -3.83 -8.06 -3.65
CA GLY A 179 -5.27 -8.24 -3.78
C GLY A 179 -5.74 -9.60 -3.32
N LYS A 180 -7.03 -9.68 -3.01
CA LYS A 180 -7.69 -10.94 -2.69
C LYS A 180 -7.76 -11.83 -3.93
N GLN A 181 -7.46 -13.11 -3.75
CA GLN A 181 -7.61 -14.10 -4.82
C GLN A 181 -9.10 -14.31 -5.13
N GLY A 182 -9.44 -14.44 -6.42
CA GLY A 182 -10.81 -14.69 -6.86
C GLY A 182 -11.32 -16.10 -6.56
N SER A 183 -10.39 -17.05 -6.37
CA SER A 183 -10.68 -18.46 -6.08
C SER A 183 -10.03 -18.90 -4.78
N THR A 184 -10.65 -19.85 -4.08
CA THR A 184 -10.04 -20.59 -2.98
C THR A 184 -9.15 -21.69 -3.53
N ALA A 185 -7.84 -21.66 -3.25
CA ALA A 185 -6.98 -22.80 -3.47
C ALA A 185 -7.15 -23.79 -2.30
N ARG A 186 -7.40 -25.07 -2.61
CA ARG A 186 -7.22 -26.13 -1.61
C ARG A 186 -5.72 -26.31 -1.41
N SER A 187 -5.24 -26.25 -0.17
CA SER A 187 -3.86 -26.67 0.10
C SER A 187 -3.73 -28.14 -0.28
N THR A 188 -2.74 -28.45 -1.05
CA THR A 188 -2.25 -29.82 -1.18
C THR A 188 -1.43 -30.17 0.03
#